data_4a00ccfdfa1f250ddc19f8d992740b37
#
_entry.id   4a00ccfdfa1f250ddc19f8d992740b37
#
_cell.length_a   1.000
_cell.length_b   1.000
_cell.length_c   1.000
_cell.angle_alpha   90.00
_cell.angle_beta   90.00
_cell.angle_gamma   90.00
#
_symmetry.space_group_name_H-M   'P 1'
#
loop_
_entity.id
_entity.type
_entity.pdbx_description
1 polymer ?
#
loop_
_entity_poly.entity_id
_entity_poly.type
_entity_poly.pdbx_seq_one_letter_code
_entity_poly.pdbx_strand_id
1 'polypeptide(L)'
;MSVPSVSYLENMESGNYQRASQDEALEQAWEEDEDALARAFLLVAEVHRDQAIENTAGAITSANEAEAVLQDEVEEGFQRKALLQHLDQCKEYIKKSKPLPELPGGL
;
A
#
# COMPACT_ATOMS: atom_id res chain seq x y z
N MET A 1 1.42 -8.58 -16.78
CA MET A 1 1.75 -7.27 -16.20
C MET A 1 2.39 -7.48 -14.83
N SER A 2 3.47 -6.79 -14.55
CA SER A 2 4.10 -6.88 -13.23
C SER A 2 3.44 -5.89 -12.27
N VAL A 3 3.17 -6.34 -11.06
CA VAL A 3 2.61 -5.52 -10.00
C VAL A 3 3.60 -5.55 -8.84
N PRO A 4 4.06 -4.39 -8.32
CA PRO A 4 3.67 -3.03 -8.70
C PRO A 4 4.42 -2.52 -9.94
N SER A 5 3.92 -1.41 -10.50
CA SER A 5 4.59 -0.73 -11.61
C SER A 5 5.84 0.01 -11.13
N VAL A 6 6.74 0.31 -12.07
CA VAL A 6 7.94 1.11 -11.78
C VAL A 6 7.54 2.52 -11.31
N SER A 7 6.52 3.09 -11.97
CA SER A 7 6.00 4.42 -11.59
C SER A 7 5.52 4.47 -10.15
N TYR A 8 4.79 3.44 -9.71
CA TYR A 8 4.34 3.33 -8.32
C TYR A 8 5.52 3.32 -7.35
N LEU A 9 6.50 2.46 -7.62
CA LEU A 9 7.67 2.33 -6.74
C LEU A 9 8.47 3.63 -6.66
N GLU A 10 8.65 4.30 -7.80
CA GLU A 10 9.35 5.59 -7.83
C GLU A 10 8.61 6.66 -7.02
N ASN A 11 7.29 6.72 -7.17
CA ASN A 11 6.48 7.69 -6.43
C ASN A 11 6.50 7.42 -4.92
N MET A 12 6.45 6.15 -4.51
CA MET A 12 6.55 5.80 -3.10
C MET A 12 7.92 6.16 -2.53
N GLU A 13 8.99 5.88 -3.25
CA GLU A 13 10.35 6.20 -2.84
C GLU A 13 10.57 7.70 -2.71
N SER A 14 9.98 8.48 -3.61
CA SER A 14 10.11 9.94 -3.63
C SER A 14 9.20 10.66 -2.64
N GLY A 15 8.30 9.93 -1.96
CA GLY A 15 7.32 10.53 -1.07
C GLY A 15 6.11 11.11 -1.78
N ASN A 16 5.92 10.82 -3.07
CA ASN A 16 4.78 11.26 -3.86
C ASN A 16 3.59 10.30 -3.68
N TYR A 17 3.12 10.17 -2.45
CA TYR A 17 2.13 9.17 -2.08
C TYR A 17 0.78 9.39 -2.76
N GLN A 18 0.40 10.64 -2.99
CA GLN A 18 -0.82 10.95 -3.71
C GLN A 18 -0.79 10.38 -5.13
N ARG A 19 0.32 10.54 -5.84
CA ARG A 19 0.49 9.98 -7.18
C ARG A 19 0.52 8.46 -7.15
N ALA A 20 1.22 7.88 -6.16
CA ALA A 20 1.27 6.43 -6.01
C ALA A 20 -0.12 5.84 -5.78
N SER A 21 -0.96 6.50 -4.98
CA SER A 21 -2.32 6.05 -4.70
C SER A 21 -3.25 6.13 -5.91
N GLN A 22 -2.84 6.85 -6.95
CA GLN A 22 -3.59 7.04 -8.20
C GLN A 22 -2.85 6.45 -9.40
N ASP A 23 -1.95 5.50 -9.19
CA ASP A 23 -1.16 4.90 -10.26
C ASP A 23 -2.06 4.23 -11.29
N GLU A 24 -2.00 4.70 -12.54
CA GLU A 24 -2.89 4.25 -13.61
C GLU A 24 -2.75 2.76 -13.90
N ALA A 25 -1.52 2.24 -13.90
CA ALA A 25 -1.30 0.82 -14.18
C ALA A 25 -1.94 -0.07 -13.12
N LEU A 26 -1.84 0.32 -11.84
CA LEU A 26 -2.45 -0.44 -10.75
C LEU A 26 -3.98 -0.30 -10.76
N GLU A 27 -4.50 0.90 -11.02
CA GLU A 27 -5.94 1.11 -11.13
C GLU A 27 -6.53 0.29 -12.26
N GLN A 28 -5.86 0.27 -13.41
CA GLN A 28 -6.28 -0.52 -14.56
C GLN A 28 -6.25 -2.02 -14.26
N ALA A 29 -5.19 -2.51 -13.61
CA ALA A 29 -5.09 -3.92 -13.23
C ALA A 29 -6.23 -4.31 -12.28
N TRP A 30 -6.56 -3.46 -11.33
CA TRP A 30 -7.67 -3.69 -10.43
C TRP A 30 -9.02 -3.67 -11.15
N GLU A 31 -9.27 -2.64 -11.96
CA GLU A 31 -10.56 -2.45 -12.61
C GLU A 31 -10.82 -3.45 -13.74
N GLU A 32 -9.82 -3.76 -14.55
CA GLU A 32 -9.98 -4.63 -15.71
C GLU A 32 -9.72 -6.10 -15.41
N ASP A 33 -8.69 -6.38 -14.60
CA ASP A 33 -8.24 -7.75 -14.32
C ASP A 33 -8.65 -8.24 -12.93
N GLU A 34 -9.34 -7.42 -12.15
CA GLU A 34 -9.71 -7.72 -10.77
C GLU A 34 -8.50 -8.15 -9.93
N ASP A 35 -7.34 -7.51 -10.17
CA ASP A 35 -6.10 -7.85 -9.49
C ASP A 35 -6.10 -7.30 -8.07
N ALA A 36 -6.41 -8.16 -7.11
CA ALA A 36 -6.48 -7.79 -5.70
C ALA A 36 -5.14 -7.29 -5.15
N LEU A 37 -4.02 -7.81 -5.65
CA LEU A 37 -2.71 -7.34 -5.22
C LEU A 37 -2.48 -5.89 -5.64
N ALA A 38 -2.92 -5.51 -6.85
CA ALA A 38 -2.87 -4.12 -7.31
C ALA A 38 -3.70 -3.23 -6.38
N ARG A 39 -4.90 -3.67 -6.00
CA ARG A 39 -5.74 -2.96 -5.04
C ARG A 39 -5.01 -2.75 -3.71
N ALA A 40 -4.35 -3.79 -3.21
CA ALA A 40 -3.61 -3.71 -1.95
C ALA A 40 -2.48 -2.67 -2.04
N PHE A 41 -1.73 -2.63 -3.14
CA PHE A 41 -0.70 -1.62 -3.32
C PHE A 41 -1.26 -0.20 -3.32
N LEU A 42 -2.41 0.01 -3.96
CA LEU A 42 -3.06 1.34 -3.94
C LEU A 42 -3.45 1.73 -2.52
N LEU A 43 -3.99 0.79 -1.74
CA LEU A 43 -4.36 1.04 -0.35
C LEU A 43 -3.13 1.34 0.53
N VAL A 44 -2.02 0.66 0.30
CA VAL A 44 -0.76 0.95 1.01
C VAL A 44 -0.31 2.39 0.74
N ALA A 45 -0.41 2.85 -0.51
CA ALA A 45 -0.09 4.24 -0.83
C ALA A 45 -1.04 5.21 -0.12
N GLU A 46 -2.32 4.86 0.01
CA GLU A 46 -3.28 5.68 0.76
C GLU A 46 -2.91 5.79 2.24
N VAL A 47 -2.40 4.73 2.85
CA VAL A 47 -1.92 4.76 4.24
C VAL A 47 -0.83 5.82 4.39
N HIS A 48 0.17 5.79 3.52
CA HIS A 48 1.27 6.75 3.54
C HIS A 48 0.78 8.17 3.25
N ARG A 49 -0.10 8.32 2.27
CA ARG A 49 -0.68 9.62 1.92
C ARG A 49 -1.42 10.25 3.11
N ASP A 50 -2.31 9.47 3.73
CA ASP A 50 -3.12 9.97 4.83
C ASP A 50 -2.28 10.31 6.05
N GLN A 51 -1.28 9.49 6.35
CA GLN A 51 -0.39 9.79 7.48
C GLN A 51 0.47 11.02 7.21
N ALA A 52 0.86 11.26 5.96
CA ALA A 52 1.65 12.45 5.60
C ALA A 52 0.88 13.75 5.83
N ILE A 53 -0.46 13.72 5.73
CA ILE A 53 -1.31 14.87 6.01
C ILE A 53 -1.93 14.80 7.41
N GLU A 54 -1.40 13.93 8.26
CA GLU A 54 -1.84 13.75 9.64
C GLU A 54 -3.30 13.28 9.78
N ASN A 55 -3.82 12.60 8.75
CA ASN A 55 -5.13 11.95 8.80
C ASN A 55 -4.96 10.52 9.33
N THR A 56 -4.74 10.41 10.62
CA THR A 56 -4.47 9.13 11.29
C THR A 56 -5.63 8.15 11.15
N ALA A 57 -6.86 8.62 11.30
CA ALA A 57 -8.05 7.76 11.17
C ALA A 57 -8.15 7.17 9.76
N GLY A 58 -7.90 7.98 8.72
CA GLY A 58 -7.89 7.52 7.34
C GLY A 58 -6.78 6.51 7.08
N ALA A 59 -5.58 6.76 7.63
CA ALA A 59 -4.45 5.86 7.48
C ALA A 59 -4.75 4.47 8.09
N ILE A 60 -5.32 4.43 9.28
CA ILE A 60 -5.68 3.17 9.94
C ILE A 60 -6.78 2.44 9.15
N THR A 61 -7.79 3.17 8.68
CA THR A 61 -8.87 2.58 7.88
C THR A 61 -8.32 1.92 6.61
N SER A 62 -7.44 2.63 5.88
CA SER A 62 -6.83 2.09 4.66
C SER A 62 -5.91 0.90 4.97
N ALA A 63 -5.18 0.93 6.08
CA ALA A 63 -4.34 -0.19 6.49
C ALA A 63 -5.17 -1.43 6.78
N ASN A 64 -6.28 -1.29 7.51
CA ASN A 64 -7.17 -2.41 7.81
C ASN A 64 -7.81 -2.97 6.54
N GLU A 65 -8.22 -2.12 5.62
CA GLU A 65 -8.78 -2.54 4.34
C GLU A 65 -7.74 -3.29 3.51
N ALA A 66 -6.51 -2.79 3.44
CA ALA A 66 -5.43 -3.45 2.72
C ALA A 66 -5.13 -4.84 3.30
N GLU A 67 -5.10 -4.95 4.63
CA GLU A 67 -4.90 -6.24 5.28
C GLU A 67 -6.00 -7.23 4.94
N ALA A 68 -7.26 -6.79 4.94
CA ALA A 68 -8.39 -7.65 4.59
C ALA A 68 -8.29 -8.14 3.13
N VAL A 69 -7.95 -7.25 2.20
CA VAL A 69 -7.74 -7.61 0.79
C VAL A 69 -6.63 -8.65 0.67
N LEU A 70 -5.50 -8.41 1.33
CA LEU A 70 -4.35 -9.33 1.26
C LEU A 70 -4.67 -10.70 1.84
N GLN A 71 -5.41 -10.75 2.93
CA GLN A 71 -5.75 -12.01 3.59
C GLN A 71 -6.83 -12.79 2.85
N ASP A 72 -7.83 -12.11 2.31
CA ASP A 72 -9.00 -12.75 1.75
C ASP A 72 -8.95 -12.95 0.24
N GLU A 73 -8.23 -12.10 -0.49
CA GLU A 73 -8.29 -12.07 -1.95
C GLU A 73 -6.95 -12.28 -2.65
N VAL A 74 -5.83 -12.24 -1.91
CA VAL A 74 -4.48 -12.42 -2.49
C VAL A 74 -3.91 -13.76 -2.05
N GLU A 75 -3.38 -14.52 -3.00
CA GLU A 75 -2.76 -15.81 -2.71
C GLU A 75 -1.47 -15.64 -1.91
N GLU A 76 -1.09 -16.68 -1.16
CA GLU A 76 0.16 -16.68 -0.41
C GLU A 76 1.35 -16.49 -1.34
N GLY A 77 2.33 -15.72 -0.89
CA GLY A 77 3.53 -15.43 -1.62
C GLY A 77 4.33 -14.32 -0.96
N PHE A 78 5.47 -14.02 -1.55
CA PHE A 78 6.39 -13.02 -1.01
C PHE A 78 5.75 -11.65 -0.85
N GLN A 79 5.06 -11.16 -1.89
CA GLN A 79 4.48 -9.82 -1.88
C GLN A 79 3.40 -9.67 -0.82
N ARG A 80 2.52 -10.68 -0.70
CA ARG A 80 1.48 -10.68 0.33
C ARG A 80 2.09 -10.61 1.72
N LYS A 81 3.07 -11.45 2.00
CA LYS A 81 3.72 -11.50 3.29
C LYS A 81 4.44 -10.19 3.60
N ALA A 82 5.19 -9.66 2.63
CA ALA A 82 5.92 -8.41 2.81
C ALA A 82 4.99 -7.24 3.08
N LEU A 83 3.87 -7.15 2.36
CA LEU A 83 2.90 -6.08 2.56
C LEU A 83 2.18 -6.20 3.89
N LEU A 84 1.81 -7.41 4.32
CA LEU A 84 1.18 -7.60 5.62
C LEU A 84 2.12 -7.17 6.76
N GLN A 85 3.40 -7.52 6.67
CA GLN A 85 4.39 -7.08 7.66
C GLN A 85 4.56 -5.57 7.65
N HIS A 86 4.59 -4.98 6.46
CA HIS A 86 4.70 -3.53 6.31
C HIS A 86 3.52 -2.80 6.95
N LEU A 87 2.30 -3.30 6.73
CA LEU A 87 1.10 -2.70 7.31
C LEU A 87 1.08 -2.81 8.83
N ASP A 88 1.53 -3.94 9.40
CA ASP A 88 1.67 -4.07 10.85
C ASP A 88 2.63 -3.03 11.40
N GLN A 89 3.77 -2.83 10.72
CA GLN A 89 4.74 -1.81 11.11
C GLN A 89 4.16 -0.40 11.01
N CYS A 90 3.42 -0.13 9.93
CA CYS A 90 2.77 1.18 9.76
C CYS A 90 1.82 1.48 10.91
N LYS A 91 0.97 0.52 11.28
CA LYS A 91 0.03 0.72 12.38
C LYS A 91 0.75 0.95 13.72
N GLU A 92 1.83 0.23 13.95
CA GLU A 92 2.66 0.41 15.15
C GLU A 92 3.30 1.81 15.18
N TYR A 93 3.84 2.25 14.06
CA TYR A 93 4.48 3.56 13.96
C TYR A 93 3.45 4.69 14.11
N ILE A 94 2.25 4.52 13.57
CA ILE A 94 1.16 5.48 13.75
C ILE A 94 0.82 5.63 15.23
N LYS A 95 0.71 4.53 15.97
CA LYS A 95 0.44 4.56 17.41
C LYS A 95 1.51 5.31 18.19
N LYS A 96 2.75 5.23 17.75
CA LYS A 96 3.90 5.88 18.40
C LYS A 96 4.18 7.28 17.87
N SER A 97 3.36 7.77 16.97
CA SER A 97 3.56 9.07 16.30
C SER A 97 4.91 9.18 15.60
N LYS A 98 5.38 8.09 15.02
CA LYS A 98 6.64 8.03 14.26
C LYS A 98 6.38 8.10 12.76
N PRO A 99 7.35 8.62 11.96
CA PRO A 99 7.25 8.54 10.50
C PRO A 99 7.15 7.09 10.06
N LEU A 100 6.34 6.83 9.00
CA LEU A 100 6.14 5.47 8.53
C LEU A 100 7.42 4.89 7.92
N PRO A 101 7.62 3.56 8.02
CA PRO A 101 8.77 2.91 7.40
C PRO A 101 8.64 2.93 5.87
N GLU A 102 9.78 2.84 5.19
CA GLU A 102 9.79 2.70 3.74
C GLU A 102 9.22 1.35 3.31
N LEU A 103 8.73 1.26 2.06
CA LEU A 103 8.29 0.00 1.50
C LEU A 103 9.43 -1.03 1.54
N PRO A 104 9.11 -2.31 1.81
CA PRO A 104 10.13 -3.35 1.74
C PRO A 104 10.71 -3.46 0.33
N GLY A 105 11.98 -3.83 0.23
CA GLY A 105 12.62 -4.06 -1.05
C GLY A 105 12.13 -5.34 -1.72
N GLY A 106 12.34 -5.42 -3.02
CA GLY A 106 12.03 -6.62 -3.79
C GLY A 106 10.56 -6.79 -4.18
N LEU A 107 9.75 -5.78 -3.96
CA LEU A 107 8.38 -5.78 -4.44
C LEU A 107 8.35 -5.41 -5.93
#